data_da76d8021edabf4de6484f4bb89f4d8c
#
_entry.id   da76d8021edabf4de6484f4bb89f4d8c
#
_cell.length_a   1.000
_cell.length_b   1.000
_cell.length_c   1.000
_cell.angle_alpha   90.00
_cell.angle_beta   90.00
_cell.angle_gamma   90.00
#
_symmetry.space_group_name_H-M   'P 1'
#
loop_
_entity.id
_entity.type
_entity.pdbx_description
1 polymer ?
#
loop_
_entity_poly.entity_id
_entity_poly.type
_entity_poly.pdbx_seq_one_letter_code
_entity_poly.pdbx_strand_id
1 'polypeptide(L)'
;SDHAQKSEWLILIHSERKRSNMEFVHKSILLDEVIENLNIREDGCYVDGTLGGAGHSYQICTHLGEKGRLIGIDQDADAIQAATKRLEPYKDKVSIVRSNYVNFDNVLDELGIDKVNGILLDLGVSSYQLDEASRGFTYREDVPLDMRMDQRNTKTAADIVNEYSEMELYRMIRDYGEDRF
;
A
#
# COMPACT_ATOMS: atom_id res chain seq x y z
N SER A 1 -9.34 10.32 -36.34
CA SER A 1 -8.10 10.73 -35.64
C SER A 1 -8.13 10.21 -34.22
N ASP A 2 -7.37 9.15 -34.03
CA ASP A 2 -7.19 8.45 -32.75
C ASP A 2 -6.39 9.32 -31.78
N HIS A 3 -7.02 9.73 -30.69
CA HIS A 3 -6.30 10.12 -29.51
C HIS A 3 -6.34 8.93 -28.54
N ALA A 4 -5.37 8.04 -28.70
CA ALA A 4 -5.03 7.08 -27.68
C ALA A 4 -4.48 7.84 -26.47
N GLN A 5 -5.29 7.98 -25.44
CA GLN A 5 -4.89 8.53 -24.14
C GLN A 5 -3.99 7.49 -23.48
N LYS A 6 -2.67 7.73 -23.51
CA LYS A 6 -1.69 6.96 -22.76
C LYS A 6 -1.96 7.15 -21.28
N SER A 7 -2.40 6.11 -20.61
CA SER A 7 -2.38 6.03 -19.17
C SER A 7 -0.91 5.91 -18.71
N GLU A 8 -0.33 7.00 -18.21
CA GLU A 8 0.97 6.97 -17.57
C GLU A 8 0.81 6.39 -16.16
N TRP A 9 1.46 5.27 -15.91
CA TRP A 9 1.54 4.64 -14.59
C TRP A 9 2.58 5.37 -13.75
N LEU A 10 2.17 5.96 -12.64
CA LEU A 10 3.08 6.61 -11.70
C LEU A 10 3.53 5.59 -10.64
N ILE A 11 4.78 5.11 -10.76
CA ILE A 11 5.46 4.34 -9.73
C ILE A 11 6.33 5.30 -8.93
N LEU A 12 6.00 5.51 -7.67
CA LEU A 12 6.75 6.40 -6.78
C LEU A 12 7.63 5.60 -5.84
N ILE A 13 8.95 5.78 -5.97
CA ILE A 13 9.97 5.19 -5.12
C ILE A 13 10.40 6.20 -4.05
N HIS A 14 10.54 5.73 -2.87
CA HIS A 14 10.82 6.41 -1.61
C HIS A 14 12.11 7.25 -1.60
N SER A 15 12.11 8.46 -1.07
CA SER A 15 13.32 9.15 -0.60
C SER A 15 13.10 10.13 0.54
N GLU A 16 13.91 9.90 1.57
CA GLU A 16 14.47 10.81 2.58
C GLU A 16 13.62 11.61 3.58
N ARG A 17 13.91 11.31 4.85
CA ARG A 17 13.42 11.99 6.06
C ARG A 17 14.22 13.25 6.40
N LYS A 18 13.53 14.36 6.70
CA LYS A 18 14.01 15.42 7.59
C LYS A 18 13.29 15.35 8.94
N ARG A 19 14.07 15.27 10.04
CA ARG A 19 13.56 15.29 11.41
C ARG A 19 13.20 16.72 11.84
N SER A 20 11.98 16.94 12.30
CA SER A 20 11.61 18.04 13.18
C SER A 20 10.61 17.55 14.22
N ASN A 21 10.83 17.91 15.49
CA ASN A 21 9.95 17.61 16.62
C ASN A 21 8.63 18.39 16.46
N MET A 22 7.59 17.71 15.95
CA MET A 22 6.18 18.09 16.07
C MET A 22 5.34 16.80 16.03
N GLU A 23 4.20 16.79 16.69
CA GLU A 23 3.24 15.69 16.68
C GLU A 23 3.17 15.05 15.28
N PHE A 24 3.49 13.76 15.20
CA PHE A 24 3.61 13.02 13.93
C PHE A 24 2.22 12.81 13.34
N VAL A 25 1.69 13.82 12.67
CA VAL A 25 0.65 13.60 11.68
C VAL A 25 1.35 13.01 10.45
N HIS A 26 1.24 11.71 10.28
CA HIS A 26 1.72 11.01 9.08
C HIS A 26 1.04 11.63 7.84
N LYS A 27 1.75 12.54 7.18
CA LYS A 27 1.34 13.02 5.86
C LYS A 27 1.76 11.95 4.84
N SER A 28 0.79 11.45 4.06
CA SER A 28 1.08 10.52 2.96
C SER A 28 2.06 11.16 1.98
N ILE A 29 2.96 10.34 1.43
CA ILE A 29 3.97 10.81 0.49
C ILE A 29 3.31 11.31 -0.79
N LEU A 30 3.80 12.45 -1.33
CA LEU A 30 3.34 13.03 -2.59
C LEU A 30 1.80 13.13 -2.68
N LEU A 31 1.13 13.43 -1.56
CA LEU A 31 -0.33 13.40 -1.47
C LEU A 31 -1.00 14.28 -2.51
N ASP A 32 -0.51 15.51 -2.65
CA ASP A 32 -1.09 16.51 -3.52
C ASP A 32 -0.91 16.09 -5.00
N GLU A 33 0.27 15.58 -5.36
CA GLU A 33 0.60 15.08 -6.69
C GLU A 33 -0.21 13.82 -7.06
N VAL A 34 -0.42 12.93 -6.09
CA VAL A 34 -1.27 11.74 -6.29
C VAL A 34 -2.71 12.14 -6.60
N ILE A 35 -3.28 13.05 -5.81
CA ILE A 35 -4.66 13.52 -6.01
C ILE A 35 -4.82 14.24 -7.35
N GLU A 36 -3.87 15.11 -7.72
CA GLU A 36 -3.87 15.81 -9.00
C GLU A 36 -3.80 14.83 -10.18
N ASN A 37 -2.87 13.87 -10.13
CA ASN A 37 -2.65 12.93 -11.24
C ASN A 37 -3.74 11.85 -11.36
N LEU A 38 -4.39 11.46 -10.26
CA LEU A 38 -5.54 10.56 -10.32
C LEU A 38 -6.74 11.18 -11.04
N ASN A 39 -6.78 12.52 -11.16
CA ASN A 39 -7.84 13.26 -11.84
C ASN A 39 -9.24 12.77 -11.40
N ILE A 40 -9.49 12.89 -10.09
CA ILE A 40 -10.63 12.24 -9.43
C ILE A 40 -11.95 12.84 -9.91
N ARG A 41 -12.83 11.96 -10.41
CA ARG A 41 -14.21 12.29 -10.77
C ARG A 41 -15.13 11.97 -9.59
N GLU A 42 -16.11 12.82 -9.34
CA GLU A 42 -17.07 12.64 -8.25
C GLU A 42 -17.83 11.30 -8.33
N ASP A 43 -18.13 10.83 -9.54
CA ASP A 43 -18.83 9.56 -9.81
C ASP A 43 -17.88 8.40 -10.12
N GLY A 44 -16.56 8.60 -9.96
CA GLY A 44 -15.52 7.63 -10.33
C GLY A 44 -15.36 6.48 -9.32
N CYS A 45 -14.76 5.40 -9.80
CA CYS A 45 -14.38 4.24 -9.01
C CYS A 45 -12.85 4.12 -9.00
N TYR A 46 -12.25 4.05 -7.81
CA TYR A 46 -10.81 4.02 -7.61
C TYR A 46 -10.38 2.84 -6.75
N VAL A 47 -9.17 2.35 -7.00
CA VAL A 47 -8.53 1.31 -6.19
C VAL A 47 -7.30 1.88 -5.51
N ASP A 48 -7.18 1.70 -4.21
CA ASP A 48 -5.93 1.85 -3.47
C ASP A 48 -5.45 0.45 -3.09
N GLY A 49 -4.46 -0.06 -3.81
CA GLY A 49 -3.93 -1.41 -3.63
C GLY A 49 -2.92 -1.54 -2.49
N THR A 50 -2.60 -0.42 -1.85
CA THR A 50 -1.65 -0.29 -0.74
C THR A 50 -2.23 0.61 0.35
N LEU A 51 -3.40 0.21 0.84
CA LEU A 51 -4.28 1.04 1.69
C LEU A 51 -3.55 1.63 2.91
N GLY A 52 -2.70 0.83 3.57
CA GLY A 52 -1.95 1.26 4.75
C GLY A 52 -2.85 1.89 5.81
N GLY A 53 -2.43 3.03 6.36
CA GLY A 53 -3.26 3.85 7.26
C GLY A 53 -4.31 4.72 6.57
N ALA A 54 -4.60 4.46 5.30
CA ALA A 54 -5.61 5.13 4.47
C ALA A 54 -5.42 6.65 4.32
N GLY A 55 -4.17 7.13 4.27
CA GLY A 55 -3.91 8.55 4.10
C GLY A 55 -4.34 9.09 2.73
N HIS A 56 -3.89 8.44 1.67
CA HIS A 56 -4.31 8.74 0.29
C HIS A 56 -5.79 8.46 0.09
N SER A 57 -6.26 7.30 0.54
CA SER A 57 -7.65 6.87 0.43
C SER A 57 -8.63 7.85 1.09
N TYR A 58 -8.29 8.38 2.26
CA TYR A 58 -9.10 9.42 2.91
C TYR A 58 -9.22 10.65 2.01
N GLN A 59 -8.11 11.12 1.45
CA GLN A 59 -8.11 12.28 0.58
C GLN A 59 -8.88 12.01 -0.73
N ILE A 60 -8.74 10.82 -1.33
CA ILE A 60 -9.56 10.43 -2.48
C ILE A 60 -11.05 10.53 -2.14
N CYS A 61 -11.46 10.01 -0.98
CA CYS A 61 -12.86 10.04 -0.54
C CYS A 61 -13.43 11.45 -0.40
N THR A 62 -12.62 12.46 -0.07
CA THR A 62 -13.08 13.86 0.03
C THR A 62 -13.52 14.43 -1.32
N HIS A 63 -13.05 13.86 -2.43
CA HIS A 63 -13.39 14.28 -3.81
C HIS A 63 -14.52 13.45 -4.42
N LEU A 64 -14.91 12.32 -3.77
CA LEU A 64 -15.96 11.46 -4.28
C LEU A 64 -17.36 11.96 -3.88
N GLY A 65 -18.24 12.05 -4.86
CA GLY A 65 -19.67 12.31 -4.67
C GLY A 65 -20.45 11.08 -4.17
N GLU A 66 -21.77 11.13 -4.19
CA GLU A 66 -22.64 10.04 -3.72
C GLU A 66 -22.48 8.73 -4.49
N LYS A 67 -22.16 8.81 -5.80
CA LYS A 67 -21.98 7.65 -6.69
C LYS A 67 -20.54 7.16 -6.77
N GLY A 68 -19.60 7.94 -6.24
CA GLY A 68 -18.20 7.57 -6.25
C GLY A 68 -17.91 6.39 -5.32
N ARG A 69 -16.89 5.60 -5.67
CA ARG A 69 -16.49 4.41 -4.93
C ARG A 69 -14.98 4.35 -4.77
N LEU A 70 -14.55 3.82 -3.64
CA LEU A 70 -13.15 3.47 -3.35
C LEU A 70 -13.07 2.02 -2.91
N ILE A 71 -12.15 1.28 -3.48
CA ILE A 71 -11.77 -0.06 -3.06
C ILE A 71 -10.38 0.03 -2.44
N GLY A 72 -10.26 -0.23 -1.15
CA GLY A 72 -8.99 -0.27 -0.44
C GLY A 72 -8.55 -1.71 -0.22
N ILE A 73 -7.33 -2.03 -0.64
CA ILE A 73 -6.76 -3.38 -0.50
C ILE A 73 -5.49 -3.27 0.34
N ASP A 74 -5.36 -4.12 1.34
CA ASP A 74 -4.11 -4.35 2.06
C ASP A 74 -4.03 -5.79 2.56
N GLN A 75 -2.83 -6.32 2.68
CA GLN A 75 -2.60 -7.66 3.21
C GLN A 75 -2.37 -7.65 4.73
N ASP A 76 -2.00 -6.49 5.28
CA ASP A 76 -1.70 -6.30 6.69
C ASP A 76 -2.98 -6.04 7.50
N ALA A 77 -3.22 -6.86 8.53
CA ALA A 77 -4.39 -6.72 9.39
C ALA A 77 -4.40 -5.40 10.17
N ASP A 78 -3.23 -4.93 10.59
CA ASP A 78 -3.11 -3.68 11.35
C ASP A 78 -3.45 -2.47 10.46
N ALA A 79 -3.00 -2.51 9.19
CA ALA A 79 -3.36 -1.53 8.19
C ALA A 79 -4.89 -1.49 7.95
N ILE A 80 -5.50 -2.66 7.75
CA ILE A 80 -6.96 -2.78 7.59
C ILE A 80 -7.72 -2.18 8.77
N GLN A 81 -7.29 -2.47 10.00
CA GLN A 81 -7.92 -1.93 11.20
C GLN A 81 -7.81 -0.40 11.27
N ALA A 82 -6.62 0.14 11.02
CA ALA A 82 -6.38 1.59 11.02
C ALA A 82 -7.20 2.30 9.92
N ALA A 83 -7.19 1.72 8.71
CA ALA A 83 -7.95 2.25 7.58
C ALA A 83 -9.46 2.24 7.82
N THR A 84 -10.00 1.16 8.36
CA THR A 84 -11.43 1.05 8.69
C THR A 84 -11.86 2.17 9.63
N LYS A 85 -11.07 2.42 10.67
CA LYS A 85 -11.34 3.51 11.61
C LYS A 85 -11.26 4.90 10.94
N ARG A 86 -10.24 5.11 10.11
CA ARG A 86 -10.02 6.40 9.44
C ARG A 86 -11.08 6.71 8.40
N LEU A 87 -11.54 5.69 7.68
CA LEU A 87 -12.52 5.82 6.59
C LEU A 87 -13.97 5.67 7.05
N GLU A 88 -14.23 5.53 8.35
CA GLU A 88 -15.59 5.44 8.91
C GLU A 88 -16.55 6.54 8.39
N PRO A 89 -16.13 7.82 8.23
CA PRO A 89 -16.99 8.85 7.66
C PRO A 89 -17.45 8.59 6.21
N TYR A 90 -16.75 7.71 5.50
CA TYR A 90 -16.97 7.37 4.09
C TYR A 90 -17.37 5.90 3.87
N LYS A 91 -17.77 5.19 4.92
CA LYS A 91 -18.06 3.75 4.88
C LYS A 91 -19.04 3.32 3.78
N ASP A 92 -19.99 4.17 3.42
CA ASP A 92 -21.00 3.88 2.39
C ASP A 92 -20.43 3.90 0.96
N LYS A 93 -19.23 4.46 0.79
CA LYS A 93 -18.53 4.57 -0.51
C LYS A 93 -17.29 3.68 -0.59
N VAL A 94 -16.85 3.10 0.52
CA VAL A 94 -15.56 2.40 0.63
C VAL A 94 -15.79 0.92 0.88
N SER A 95 -15.13 0.09 0.07
CA SER A 95 -14.98 -1.35 0.32
C SER A 95 -13.54 -1.63 0.71
N ILE A 96 -13.31 -2.18 1.90
CA ILE A 96 -11.98 -2.54 2.39
C ILE A 96 -11.83 -4.06 2.34
N VAL A 97 -10.80 -4.54 1.64
CA VAL A 97 -10.55 -5.96 1.43
C VAL A 97 -9.15 -6.34 1.88
N ARG A 98 -9.05 -7.35 2.73
CA ARG A 98 -7.77 -7.90 3.16
C ARG A 98 -7.23 -8.89 2.12
N SER A 99 -6.45 -8.40 1.17
CA SER A 99 -5.84 -9.18 0.10
C SER A 99 -4.49 -8.56 -0.29
N ASN A 100 -3.72 -9.29 -1.09
CA ASN A 100 -2.58 -8.72 -1.80
C ASN A 100 -3.10 -8.00 -3.05
N TYR A 101 -2.54 -6.84 -3.37
CA TYR A 101 -2.93 -6.07 -4.55
C TYR A 101 -2.77 -6.85 -5.87
N VAL A 102 -1.92 -7.87 -5.90
CA VAL A 102 -1.77 -8.75 -7.07
C VAL A 102 -3.08 -9.45 -7.48
N ASN A 103 -4.02 -9.56 -6.55
CA ASN A 103 -5.33 -10.18 -6.76
C ASN A 103 -6.45 -9.15 -6.98
N PHE A 104 -6.11 -7.91 -7.36
CA PHE A 104 -7.10 -6.84 -7.44
C PHE A 104 -8.23 -7.13 -8.45
N ASP A 105 -7.94 -7.86 -9.51
CA ASP A 105 -8.92 -8.34 -10.50
C ASP A 105 -9.99 -9.22 -9.85
N ASN A 106 -9.59 -10.23 -9.08
CA ASN A 106 -10.52 -11.09 -8.34
C ASN A 106 -11.35 -10.29 -7.33
N VAL A 107 -10.73 -9.32 -6.64
CA VAL A 107 -11.44 -8.44 -5.70
C VAL A 107 -12.50 -7.61 -6.42
N LEU A 108 -12.19 -7.06 -7.59
CA LEU A 108 -13.15 -6.30 -8.39
C LEU A 108 -14.29 -7.18 -8.90
N ASP A 109 -13.99 -8.39 -9.36
CA ASP A 109 -14.99 -9.36 -9.82
C ASP A 109 -15.97 -9.74 -8.69
N GLU A 110 -15.46 -10.02 -7.49
CA GLU A 110 -16.27 -10.31 -6.30
C GLU A 110 -17.19 -9.15 -5.89
N LEU A 111 -16.74 -7.90 -6.12
CA LEU A 111 -17.52 -6.70 -5.86
C LEU A 111 -18.45 -6.31 -7.02
N GLY A 112 -18.42 -7.03 -8.14
CA GLY A 112 -19.21 -6.75 -9.34
C GLY A 112 -18.80 -5.46 -10.04
N ILE A 113 -17.50 -5.14 -10.05
CA ILE A 113 -16.93 -3.93 -10.63
C ILE A 113 -16.13 -4.28 -11.88
N ASP A 114 -16.64 -3.93 -13.04
CA ASP A 114 -16.01 -4.23 -14.33
C ASP A 114 -14.86 -3.27 -14.69
N LYS A 115 -14.94 -2.03 -14.21
CA LYS A 115 -13.99 -0.96 -14.59
C LYS A 115 -13.74 0.01 -13.46
N VAL A 116 -12.50 0.49 -13.38
CA VAL A 116 -12.09 1.55 -12.45
C VAL A 116 -11.51 2.74 -13.21
N ASN A 117 -11.60 3.93 -12.62
CA ASN A 117 -11.08 5.16 -13.18
C ASN A 117 -9.61 5.41 -12.86
N GLY A 118 -9.11 4.80 -11.79
CA GLY A 118 -7.72 4.90 -11.40
C GLY A 118 -7.33 3.86 -10.37
N ILE A 119 -6.04 3.55 -10.34
CA ILE A 119 -5.43 2.64 -9.37
C ILE A 119 -4.23 3.35 -8.76
N LEU A 120 -4.14 3.33 -7.44
CA LEU A 120 -3.00 3.80 -6.67
C LEU A 120 -2.22 2.61 -6.10
N LEU A 121 -0.90 2.63 -6.27
CA LEU A 121 0.03 1.71 -5.62
C LEU A 121 1.19 2.51 -5.03
N ASP A 122 1.26 2.57 -3.70
CA ASP A 122 2.39 3.13 -2.93
C ASP A 122 3.23 1.96 -2.40
N LEU A 123 4.15 1.50 -3.26
CA LEU A 123 4.88 0.26 -3.02
C LEU A 123 6.00 0.44 -1.99
N GLY A 124 6.04 -0.44 -1.02
CA GLY A 124 7.06 -0.46 0.02
C GLY A 124 6.52 -0.87 1.38
N VAL A 125 7.30 -0.60 2.43
CA VAL A 125 6.92 -0.83 3.82
C VAL A 125 6.22 0.40 4.40
N SER A 126 5.19 0.19 5.20
CA SER A 126 4.52 1.30 5.88
C SER A 126 5.37 1.83 7.03
N SER A 127 5.17 3.10 7.39
CA SER A 127 5.82 3.68 8.58
C SER A 127 5.45 2.91 9.85
N TYR A 128 4.21 2.42 9.97
CA TYR A 128 3.79 1.59 11.10
C TYR A 128 4.64 0.32 11.19
N GLN A 129 4.88 -0.39 10.08
CA GLN A 129 5.72 -1.58 10.05
C GLN A 129 7.17 -1.28 10.47
N LEU A 130 7.69 -0.11 10.15
CA LEU A 130 9.03 0.32 10.57
C LEU A 130 9.11 0.75 12.03
N ASP A 131 8.04 1.36 12.55
CA ASP A 131 8.01 1.91 13.91
C ASP A 131 7.58 0.86 14.95
N GLU A 132 6.82 -0.18 14.54
CA GLU A 132 6.43 -1.29 15.40
C GLU A 132 7.50 -2.38 15.38
N ALA A 133 8.37 -2.36 16.40
CA ALA A 133 9.54 -3.24 16.49
C ALA A 133 9.18 -4.73 16.38
N SER A 134 8.06 -5.16 16.98
CA SER A 134 7.60 -6.56 16.97
C SER A 134 7.35 -7.12 15.57
N ARG A 135 7.19 -6.25 14.55
CA ARG A 135 7.02 -6.65 13.15
C ARG A 135 8.32 -7.06 12.47
N GLY A 136 9.48 -6.79 13.06
CA GLY A 136 10.80 -7.20 12.56
C GLY A 136 11.31 -6.46 11.32
N PHE A 137 10.74 -5.30 10.96
CA PHE A 137 11.21 -4.47 9.84
C PHE A 137 12.28 -3.46 10.25
N THR A 138 12.49 -3.26 11.55
CA THR A 138 13.51 -2.33 12.08
C THR A 138 14.76 -3.08 12.51
N TYR A 139 15.93 -2.46 12.31
CA TYR A 139 17.21 -2.91 12.87
C TYR A 139 17.62 -2.11 14.12
N ARG A 140 16.73 -1.25 14.64
CA ARG A 140 17.04 -0.38 15.79
C ARG A 140 16.90 -1.08 17.13
N GLU A 141 16.16 -2.17 17.14
CA GLU A 141 15.85 -2.97 18.32
C GLU A 141 16.16 -4.44 18.06
N ASP A 142 16.56 -5.16 19.11
CA ASP A 142 16.83 -6.60 19.04
C ASP A 142 15.50 -7.36 19.17
N VAL A 143 14.90 -7.64 18.03
CA VAL A 143 13.60 -8.33 17.91
C VAL A 143 13.68 -9.46 16.88
N PRO A 144 12.78 -10.45 16.94
CA PRO A 144 12.74 -11.50 15.93
C PRO A 144 12.63 -10.95 14.50
N LEU A 145 13.40 -11.53 13.57
CA LEU A 145 13.42 -11.17 12.17
C LEU A 145 12.18 -11.78 11.46
N ASP A 146 11.03 -11.16 11.66
CA ASP A 146 9.75 -11.62 11.07
C ASP A 146 9.55 -11.07 9.64
N MET A 147 9.35 -9.78 9.48
CA MET A 147 9.14 -9.03 8.23
C MET A 147 7.94 -9.48 7.39
N ARG A 148 6.99 -10.23 7.92
CA ARG A 148 5.75 -10.59 7.20
C ARG A 148 4.79 -9.42 7.19
N MET A 149 4.48 -8.90 6.03
CA MET A 149 3.37 -7.94 5.88
C MET A 149 2.04 -8.63 6.12
N ASP A 150 1.84 -9.80 5.51
CA ASP A 150 0.70 -10.68 5.80
C ASP A 150 1.10 -11.74 6.83
N GLN A 151 0.65 -11.57 8.06
CA GLN A 151 0.93 -12.49 9.15
C GLN A 151 0.26 -13.87 8.98
N ARG A 152 -0.60 -14.06 7.98
CA ARG A 152 -1.14 -15.38 7.60
C ARG A 152 -0.09 -16.23 6.88
N ASN A 153 0.94 -15.61 6.31
CA ASN A 153 2.09 -16.33 5.75
C ASN A 153 2.81 -17.08 6.87
N THR A 154 3.24 -18.30 6.58
CA THR A 154 3.95 -19.14 7.55
C THR A 154 5.44 -18.84 7.62
N LYS A 155 6.03 -18.36 6.52
CA LYS A 155 7.48 -18.16 6.39
C LYS A 155 7.87 -16.74 6.77
N THR A 156 8.77 -16.63 7.75
CA THR A 156 9.38 -15.37 8.20
C THR A 156 10.68 -15.08 7.45
N ALA A 157 11.21 -13.87 7.58
CA ALA A 157 12.53 -13.55 7.04
C ALA A 157 13.64 -14.37 7.73
N ALA A 158 13.48 -14.69 9.02
CA ALA A 158 14.41 -15.59 9.73
C ALA A 158 14.45 -16.98 9.09
N ASP A 159 13.28 -17.54 8.71
CA ASP A 159 13.22 -18.84 8.03
C ASP A 159 13.94 -18.78 6.69
N ILE A 160 13.73 -17.71 5.93
CA ILE A 160 14.42 -17.50 4.63
C ILE A 160 15.93 -17.50 4.81
N VAL A 161 16.45 -16.69 5.76
CA VAL A 161 17.90 -16.58 6.01
C VAL A 161 18.53 -17.91 6.46
N ASN A 162 17.79 -18.71 7.25
CA ASN A 162 18.32 -19.96 7.80
C ASN A 162 18.12 -21.20 6.92
N GLU A 163 17.09 -21.20 6.06
CA GLU A 163 16.70 -22.38 5.27
C GLU A 163 17.14 -22.31 3.80
N TYR A 164 17.29 -21.11 3.23
CA TYR A 164 17.65 -20.96 1.83
C TYR A 164 19.13 -21.27 1.61
N SER A 165 19.44 -21.86 0.47
CA SER A 165 20.82 -22.08 0.05
C SER A 165 21.53 -20.73 -0.22
N GLU A 166 22.88 -20.76 -0.14
CA GLU A 166 23.71 -19.60 -0.47
C GLU A 166 23.36 -19.00 -1.85
N MET A 167 23.10 -19.84 -2.83
CA MET A 167 22.76 -19.40 -4.19
C MET A 167 21.39 -18.70 -4.26
N GLU A 168 20.40 -19.18 -3.51
CA GLU A 168 19.07 -18.56 -3.43
C GLU A 168 19.15 -17.21 -2.72
N LEU A 169 19.87 -17.11 -1.60
CA LEU A 169 20.11 -15.86 -0.88
C LEU A 169 20.88 -14.87 -1.76
N TYR A 170 21.92 -15.31 -2.44
CA TYR A 170 22.68 -14.47 -3.37
C TYR A 170 21.80 -13.88 -4.46
N ARG A 171 20.95 -14.71 -5.10
CA ARG A 171 20.03 -14.24 -6.14
C ARG A 171 19.05 -13.21 -5.60
N MET A 172 18.47 -13.46 -4.42
CA MET A 172 17.51 -12.57 -3.80
C MET A 172 18.15 -11.21 -3.46
N ILE A 173 19.33 -11.21 -2.83
CA ILE A 173 20.05 -9.97 -2.49
C ILE A 173 20.46 -9.20 -3.75
N ARG A 174 20.98 -9.90 -4.76
CA ARG A 174 21.37 -9.28 -6.02
C ARG A 174 20.18 -8.68 -6.78
N ASP A 175 19.07 -9.44 -6.89
CA ASP A 175 17.96 -9.09 -7.78
C ASP A 175 17.01 -8.06 -7.14
N TYR A 176 16.89 -8.08 -5.81
CA TYR A 176 15.98 -7.19 -5.07
C TYR A 176 16.69 -6.21 -4.12
N GLY A 177 17.90 -6.52 -3.68
CA GLY A 177 18.69 -5.65 -2.80
C GLY A 177 19.58 -4.67 -3.54
N GLU A 178 19.66 -4.76 -4.89
CA GLU A 178 20.54 -3.96 -5.74
C GLU A 178 22.03 -4.08 -5.38
N ASP A 179 22.38 -5.05 -4.53
CA ASP A 179 23.76 -5.33 -4.15
C ASP A 179 24.43 -6.19 -5.23
N ARG A 180 25.47 -5.64 -5.84
CA ARG A 180 26.17 -6.26 -6.96
C ARG A 180 27.51 -6.89 -6.58
N PHE A 181 27.84 -6.87 -5.27
CA PHE A 181 29.13 -7.36 -4.77
C PHE A 181 28.99 -8.63 -3.94
#